data_4ba1458ec08400d7fa5a015b7148dbe3
#
_entry.id   4ba1458ec08400d7fa5a015b7148dbe3
#
_cell.length_a   1.000
_cell.length_b   1.000
_cell.length_c   1.000
_cell.angle_alpha   90.00
_cell.angle_beta   90.00
_cell.angle_gamma   90.00
#
_symmetry.space_group_name_H-M   'P 1'
#
loop_
_entity.id
_entity.type
_entity.pdbx_description
1 polymer ?
#
loop_
_entity_poly.entity_id
_entity_poly.type
_entity_poly.pdbx_seq_one_letter_code
_entity_poly.pdbx_strand_id
1 'polypeptide(L)'
;MRYYGDLNEEEWVGNVDLKYNWTEQNFVKMGVAYKNKDRDYMGTRFYYNVNKLNPTIDNIYDTDSFLNQENVENGNIVIERKMQPHDTYRAGMDIYAGYIQTDFYPLSSLLVNVGLRYEMTKQWVEYAIEGDQKYQRRRDLNKNDLFPTVNLKYTVNDKNNLRMSLSRTVTRPSFIEMAPFLYQESYGSAQIRGNEELQNGYNYNFDLRYERFNKNGDMLSATVYYKFLDKPIERIQKLQGGATMHSFQNADQGMAAGVEVELRKQLIRDLRLGANVSYMYTNVKLPEGGAYTNKDRSLQGASPILMNADLTYSPRFGEDRQLNLSLLYNLQGKRIHAVGVSQLGDIDQMPVHTLNFNASYSFNRHFSAKVQVNDLLNRGIVFKQEVPKTGEYIEVERFKEGTSFEVGVSYNF
;
A
#
# COMPACT_ATOMS: atom_id res chain seq x y z
N MET A 1 9.01 7.54 -26.84
CA MET A 1 7.67 7.86 -26.31
C MET A 1 7.81 8.30 -24.86
N ARG A 2 7.13 9.37 -24.44
CA ARG A 2 6.93 9.71 -23.02
C ARG A 2 5.45 9.64 -22.70
N TYR A 3 5.11 9.16 -21.51
CA TYR A 3 3.76 9.03 -21.02
C TYR A 3 3.56 9.92 -19.78
N TYR A 4 2.46 10.66 -19.75
CA TYR A 4 2.06 11.50 -18.63
C TYR A 4 0.65 11.15 -18.23
N GLY A 5 0.42 10.93 -16.95
CA GLY A 5 -0.90 10.75 -16.37
C GLY A 5 -1.32 12.02 -15.65
N ASP A 6 -2.52 12.50 -15.91
CA ASP A 6 -3.20 13.55 -15.17
C ASP A 6 -4.36 12.92 -14.40
N LEU A 7 -4.34 13.05 -13.08
CA LEU A 7 -5.31 12.46 -12.18
C LEU A 7 -5.89 13.55 -11.29
N ASN A 8 -7.21 13.72 -11.35
CA ASN A 8 -7.96 14.53 -10.39
C ASN A 8 -8.87 13.63 -9.57
N GLU A 9 -8.78 13.72 -8.25
CA GLU A 9 -9.63 12.96 -7.32
C GLU A 9 -10.17 13.88 -6.25
N GLU A 10 -11.49 13.82 -6.05
CA GLU A 10 -12.19 14.51 -4.97
C GLU A 10 -12.82 13.48 -4.03
N GLU A 11 -12.69 13.70 -2.72
CA GLU A 11 -13.28 12.84 -1.71
C GLU A 11 -14.03 13.68 -0.66
N TRP A 12 -15.31 13.31 -0.42
CA TRP A 12 -16.15 13.89 0.62
C TRP A 12 -16.50 12.83 1.65
N VAL A 13 -16.30 13.15 2.93
CA VAL A 13 -16.64 12.26 4.05
C VAL A 13 -17.44 13.04 5.07
N GLY A 14 -18.60 12.50 5.44
CA GLY A 14 -19.43 13.02 6.50
C GLY A 14 -19.86 11.90 7.44
N ASN A 15 -19.88 12.17 8.74
CA ASN A 15 -20.38 11.23 9.74
C ASN A 15 -21.09 11.95 10.87
N VAL A 16 -22.10 11.30 11.44
CA VAL A 16 -22.82 11.75 12.63
C VAL A 16 -22.90 10.58 13.61
N ASP A 17 -22.48 10.82 14.84
CA ASP A 17 -22.41 9.83 15.90
C ASP A 17 -23.21 10.27 17.11
N LEU A 18 -23.94 9.32 17.70
CA LEU A 18 -24.61 9.45 18.99
C LEU A 18 -23.97 8.46 19.96
N LYS A 19 -23.57 8.95 21.13
CA LYS A 19 -23.05 8.12 22.22
C LYS A 19 -23.91 8.27 23.44
N TYR A 20 -24.39 7.16 23.99
CA TYR A 20 -25.11 7.08 25.24
C TYR A 20 -24.33 6.26 26.26
N ASN A 21 -23.98 6.87 27.37
CA ASN A 21 -23.32 6.18 28.48
C ASN A 21 -24.39 5.77 29.48
N TRP A 22 -24.56 4.47 29.76
CA TRP A 22 -25.46 4.01 30.82
C TRP A 22 -24.75 3.80 32.16
N THR A 23 -23.42 3.80 32.15
CA THR A 23 -22.54 3.98 33.30
C THR A 23 -21.34 4.82 32.90
N GLU A 24 -20.45 5.15 33.85
CA GLU A 24 -19.21 5.90 33.55
C GLU A 24 -18.31 5.16 32.53
N GLN A 25 -18.33 3.83 32.50
CA GLN A 25 -17.46 2.98 31.69
C GLN A 25 -18.15 2.27 30.54
N ASN A 26 -19.48 2.13 30.61
CA ASN A 26 -20.24 1.38 29.62
C ASN A 26 -21.05 2.33 28.73
N PHE A 27 -20.98 2.10 27.42
CA PHE A 27 -21.70 2.93 26.48
C PHE A 27 -22.19 2.14 25.26
N VAL A 28 -23.18 2.68 24.60
CA VAL A 28 -23.53 2.35 23.23
C VAL A 28 -23.25 3.57 22.34
N LYS A 29 -22.69 3.33 21.19
CA LYS A 29 -22.46 4.32 20.14
C LYS A 29 -23.16 3.84 18.87
N MET A 30 -23.91 4.71 18.23
CA MET A 30 -24.51 4.47 16.92
C MET A 30 -24.22 5.67 16.02
N GLY A 31 -24.14 5.42 14.74
CA GLY A 31 -23.87 6.49 13.79
C GLY A 31 -24.19 6.11 12.37
N VAL A 32 -24.21 7.16 11.55
CA VAL A 32 -24.30 7.07 10.09
C VAL A 32 -23.11 7.76 9.47
N ALA A 33 -22.64 7.23 8.35
CA ALA A 33 -21.54 7.81 7.61
C ALA A 33 -21.84 7.77 6.11
N TYR A 34 -21.39 8.80 5.41
CA TYR A 34 -21.41 8.89 3.97
C TYR A 34 -20.02 9.22 3.47
N LYS A 35 -19.59 8.52 2.42
CA LYS A 35 -18.35 8.79 1.71
C LYS A 35 -18.65 8.78 0.22
N ASN A 36 -18.25 9.85 -0.46
CA ASN A 36 -18.22 9.95 -1.90
C ASN A 36 -16.77 10.14 -2.36
N LYS A 37 -16.45 9.52 -3.49
CA LYS A 37 -15.16 9.68 -4.15
C LYS A 37 -15.40 9.70 -5.65
N ASP A 38 -14.91 10.72 -6.32
CA ASP A 38 -14.93 10.88 -7.76
C ASP A 38 -13.52 11.04 -8.29
N ARG A 39 -13.23 10.42 -9.43
CA ARG A 39 -11.93 10.45 -10.07
C ARG A 39 -12.05 10.58 -11.58
N ASP A 40 -11.29 11.51 -12.14
CA ASP A 40 -11.00 11.61 -13.55
C ASP A 40 -9.53 11.31 -13.81
N TYR A 41 -9.23 10.49 -14.81
CA TYR A 41 -7.88 10.19 -15.23
C TYR A 41 -7.73 10.34 -16.73
N MET A 42 -6.60 10.93 -17.15
CA MET A 42 -6.25 11.11 -18.54
C MET A 42 -4.78 10.81 -18.80
N GLY A 43 -4.50 9.84 -19.66
CA GLY A 43 -3.17 9.54 -20.16
C GLY A 43 -2.87 10.35 -21.43
N THR A 44 -1.69 10.94 -21.50
CA THR A 44 -1.18 11.64 -22.68
C THR A 44 0.15 11.05 -23.08
N ARG A 45 0.29 10.71 -24.37
CA ARG A 45 1.51 10.15 -24.94
C ARG A 45 2.16 11.17 -25.86
N PHE A 46 3.46 11.37 -25.69
CA PHE A 46 4.27 12.18 -26.58
C PHE A 46 5.24 11.28 -27.35
N TYR A 47 5.22 11.41 -28.65
CA TYR A 47 6.11 10.69 -29.57
C TYR A 47 7.04 11.68 -30.22
N TYR A 48 8.31 11.31 -30.35
CA TYR A 48 9.27 12.01 -31.20
C TYR A 48 9.26 11.31 -32.56
N ASN A 49 8.70 11.97 -33.56
CA ASN A 49 8.75 11.48 -34.93
C ASN A 49 10.05 11.98 -35.55
N VAL A 50 10.98 11.06 -35.76
CA VAL A 50 12.33 11.31 -36.27
C VAL A 50 12.47 10.98 -37.78
N ASN A 51 11.38 10.71 -38.47
CA ASN A 51 11.37 10.25 -39.87
C ASN A 51 11.95 11.26 -40.84
N LYS A 52 12.10 12.52 -40.47
CA LYS A 52 12.70 13.58 -41.29
C LYS A 52 14.16 13.83 -40.99
N LEU A 53 14.76 13.11 -40.02
CA LEU A 53 16.18 13.20 -39.78
C LEU A 53 16.96 12.62 -40.96
N ASN A 54 17.87 13.44 -41.50
CA ASN A 54 18.82 13.04 -42.50
C ASN A 54 20.15 13.74 -42.15
N PRO A 55 21.22 13.05 -41.85
CA PRO A 55 21.50 11.61 -42.05
C PRO A 55 20.91 10.68 -40.97
N THR A 56 21.06 9.40 -41.17
CA THR A 56 20.67 8.31 -40.31
C THR A 56 21.24 8.51 -38.91
N ILE A 57 20.50 8.12 -37.87
CA ILE A 57 20.98 8.12 -36.48
C ILE A 57 22.08 7.07 -36.36
N ASP A 58 23.33 7.49 -36.17
CA ASP A 58 24.49 6.60 -36.09
C ASP A 58 24.56 5.88 -34.73
N ASN A 59 24.11 6.53 -33.67
CA ASN A 59 24.09 5.98 -32.31
C ASN A 59 22.79 6.35 -31.60
N ILE A 60 21.91 5.38 -31.42
CA ILE A 60 20.62 5.57 -30.73
C ILE A 60 20.76 5.83 -29.22
N TYR A 61 21.92 5.53 -28.63
CA TYR A 61 22.19 5.76 -27.21
C TYR A 61 22.70 7.20 -26.94
N ASP A 62 23.19 7.89 -27.97
CA ASP A 62 23.55 9.30 -27.90
C ASP A 62 22.35 10.16 -28.33
N THR A 63 21.37 10.24 -27.43
CA THR A 63 20.11 10.95 -27.70
C THR A 63 20.31 12.44 -27.96
N ASP A 64 21.29 13.07 -27.34
CA ASP A 64 21.53 14.51 -27.44
C ASP A 64 22.04 14.90 -28.84
N SER A 65 22.67 13.97 -29.54
CA SER A 65 23.14 14.20 -30.92
C SER A 65 21.99 14.42 -31.91
N PHE A 66 20.81 13.88 -31.66
CA PHE A 66 19.67 14.01 -32.57
C PHE A 66 18.40 14.57 -31.92
N LEU A 67 18.11 14.30 -30.64
CA LEU A 67 16.98 14.88 -29.90
C LEU A 67 17.36 16.24 -29.30
N ASN A 68 17.69 17.19 -30.15
CA ASN A 68 18.11 18.54 -29.76
C ASN A 68 17.12 19.59 -30.26
N GLN A 69 17.26 20.81 -29.73
CA GLN A 69 16.36 21.91 -30.04
C GLN A 69 16.47 22.32 -31.53
N GLU A 70 17.65 22.27 -32.10
CA GLU A 70 17.89 22.62 -33.51
C GLU A 70 17.08 21.72 -34.46
N ASN A 71 17.09 20.40 -34.23
CA ASN A 71 16.31 19.45 -35.03
C ASN A 71 14.81 19.61 -34.86
N VAL A 72 14.34 20.06 -33.69
CA VAL A 72 12.92 20.39 -33.48
C VAL A 72 12.54 21.67 -34.20
N GLU A 73 13.33 22.73 -34.08
CA GLU A 73 13.08 24.02 -34.74
C GLU A 73 13.16 23.93 -36.28
N ASN A 74 14.05 23.11 -36.81
CA ASN A 74 14.15 22.84 -38.25
C ASN A 74 13.07 21.88 -38.75
N GLY A 75 12.21 21.34 -37.88
CA GLY A 75 11.15 20.41 -38.26
C GLY A 75 11.65 19.00 -38.68
N ASN A 76 12.90 18.69 -38.40
CA ASN A 76 13.49 17.36 -38.59
C ASN A 76 12.91 16.36 -37.57
N ILE A 77 12.55 16.86 -36.39
CA ILE A 77 11.84 16.12 -35.34
C ILE A 77 10.51 16.81 -35.10
N VAL A 78 9.44 16.04 -35.13
CA VAL A 78 8.11 16.51 -34.77
C VAL A 78 7.68 15.83 -33.47
N ILE A 79 7.27 16.65 -32.48
CA ILE A 79 6.68 16.15 -31.23
C ILE A 79 5.18 15.98 -31.45
N GLU A 80 4.73 14.75 -31.47
CA GLU A 80 3.31 14.41 -31.61
C GLU A 80 2.70 14.13 -30.25
N ARG A 81 1.67 14.88 -29.87
CA ARG A 81 0.83 14.61 -28.70
C ARG A 81 -0.33 13.72 -29.13
N LYS A 82 -0.46 12.55 -28.50
CA LYS A 82 -1.60 11.64 -28.72
C LYS A 82 -2.37 11.45 -27.42
N MET A 83 -3.66 11.66 -27.52
CA MET A 83 -4.65 11.39 -26.49
C MET A 83 -5.68 10.44 -27.09
N GLN A 84 -5.73 9.22 -26.61
CA GLN A 84 -6.68 8.22 -27.12
C GLN A 84 -7.86 8.11 -26.13
N PRO A 85 -9.10 7.87 -26.59
CA PRO A 85 -10.22 7.61 -25.70
C PRO A 85 -9.96 6.51 -24.68
N HIS A 86 -9.24 5.46 -25.08
CA HIS A 86 -8.87 4.33 -24.23
C HIS A 86 -7.70 4.62 -23.26
N ASP A 87 -7.11 5.81 -23.26
CA ASP A 87 -6.14 6.28 -22.26
C ASP A 87 -6.82 7.08 -21.14
N THR A 88 -8.15 7.08 -21.08
CA THR A 88 -8.93 7.85 -20.09
C THR A 88 -9.93 6.97 -19.36
N TYR A 89 -10.19 7.29 -18.10
CA TYR A 89 -11.34 6.76 -17.37
C TYR A 89 -11.91 7.79 -16.42
N ARG A 90 -13.19 7.61 -16.08
CA ARG A 90 -13.85 8.23 -14.93
C ARG A 90 -14.29 7.15 -13.97
N ALA A 91 -14.27 7.45 -12.70
CA ALA A 91 -14.69 6.49 -11.70
C ALA A 91 -15.32 7.21 -10.50
N GLY A 92 -16.25 6.54 -9.84
CA GLY A 92 -16.84 7.05 -8.62
C GLY A 92 -17.20 5.94 -7.65
N MET A 93 -17.30 6.32 -6.38
CA MET A 93 -17.70 5.42 -5.30
C MET A 93 -18.49 6.18 -4.26
N ASP A 94 -19.73 5.71 -4.00
CA ASP A 94 -20.54 6.14 -2.88
C ASP A 94 -20.64 5.02 -1.84
N ILE A 95 -20.41 5.35 -0.58
CA ILE A 95 -20.59 4.43 0.54
C ILE A 95 -21.55 5.08 1.54
N TYR A 96 -22.70 4.46 1.73
CA TYR A 96 -23.66 4.79 2.77
C TYR A 96 -23.53 3.74 3.88
N ALA A 97 -23.29 4.18 5.10
CA ALA A 97 -23.08 3.27 6.22
C ALA A 97 -23.88 3.65 7.44
N GLY A 98 -24.36 2.61 8.13
CA GLY A 98 -24.92 2.72 9.47
C GLY A 98 -24.22 1.74 10.40
N TYR A 99 -23.99 2.11 11.66
CA TYR A 99 -23.33 1.23 12.60
C TYR A 99 -23.84 1.43 14.03
N ILE A 100 -23.69 0.35 14.81
CA ILE A 100 -23.88 0.34 16.25
C ILE A 100 -22.72 -0.42 16.89
N GLN A 101 -22.20 0.11 17.98
CA GLN A 101 -21.19 -0.57 18.80
C GLN A 101 -21.43 -0.31 20.28
N THR A 102 -20.96 -1.21 21.10
CA THR A 102 -21.05 -1.10 22.56
C THR A 102 -19.74 -1.50 23.23
N ASP A 103 -19.34 -0.73 24.23
CA ASP A 103 -18.29 -1.10 25.16
C ASP A 103 -18.95 -1.36 26.52
N PHE A 104 -18.67 -2.51 27.12
CA PHE A 104 -19.17 -2.84 28.45
C PHE A 104 -18.21 -3.75 29.19
N TYR A 105 -18.29 -3.67 30.52
CA TYR A 105 -17.48 -4.45 31.45
C TYR A 105 -18.36 -5.47 32.16
N PRO A 106 -18.49 -6.73 31.68
CA PRO A 106 -19.17 -7.79 32.41
C PRO A 106 -18.46 -8.17 33.71
N LEU A 107 -17.14 -7.94 33.75
CA LEU A 107 -16.28 -8.04 34.93
C LEU A 107 -15.34 -6.82 34.95
N SER A 108 -14.90 -6.38 36.12
CA SER A 108 -13.98 -5.24 36.23
C SER A 108 -12.67 -5.41 35.45
N SER A 109 -12.25 -6.65 35.23
CA SER A 109 -11.04 -7.01 34.46
C SER A 109 -11.30 -7.30 32.99
N LEU A 110 -12.55 -7.37 32.51
CA LEU A 110 -12.90 -7.75 31.14
C LEU A 110 -13.69 -6.64 30.44
N LEU A 111 -13.05 -5.96 29.49
CA LEU A 111 -13.74 -5.08 28.53
C LEU A 111 -14.17 -5.90 27.32
N VAL A 112 -15.43 -5.77 26.95
CA VAL A 112 -16.02 -6.34 25.74
C VAL A 112 -16.48 -5.18 24.85
N ASN A 113 -15.98 -5.16 23.61
CA ASN A 113 -16.44 -4.27 22.55
C ASN A 113 -17.08 -5.13 21.46
N VAL A 114 -18.33 -4.86 21.11
CA VAL A 114 -19.06 -5.51 20.02
C VAL A 114 -19.60 -4.43 19.10
N GLY A 115 -19.41 -4.62 17.82
CA GLY A 115 -19.90 -3.71 16.79
C GLY A 115 -20.48 -4.42 15.59
N LEU A 116 -21.43 -3.76 14.95
CA LEU A 116 -21.98 -4.17 13.67
C LEU A 116 -22.09 -2.93 12.78
N ARG A 117 -21.51 -3.01 11.58
CA ARG A 117 -21.59 -1.98 10.56
C ARG A 117 -22.19 -2.55 9.28
N TYR A 118 -23.17 -1.87 8.73
CA TYR A 118 -23.74 -2.13 7.42
C TYR A 118 -23.26 -1.08 6.44
N GLU A 119 -22.85 -1.50 5.25
CA GLU A 119 -22.47 -0.61 4.16
C GLU A 119 -23.21 -0.96 2.88
N MET A 120 -23.79 0.06 2.24
CA MET A 120 -24.26 0.02 0.87
C MET A 120 -23.23 0.80 0.02
N THR A 121 -22.54 0.07 -0.86
CA THR A 121 -21.50 0.63 -1.73
C THR A 121 -21.99 0.62 -3.18
N LYS A 122 -21.85 1.76 -3.85
CA LYS A 122 -22.01 1.92 -5.30
C LYS A 122 -20.67 2.35 -5.87
N GLN A 123 -19.99 1.47 -6.57
CA GLN A 123 -18.71 1.76 -7.22
C GLN A 123 -18.85 1.55 -8.71
N TRP A 124 -18.30 2.45 -9.51
CA TRP A 124 -18.36 2.37 -10.95
C TRP A 124 -17.09 2.90 -11.60
N VAL A 125 -16.83 2.46 -12.83
CA VAL A 125 -15.80 2.98 -13.71
C VAL A 125 -16.35 3.09 -15.12
N GLU A 126 -16.15 4.26 -15.77
CA GLU A 126 -16.42 4.51 -17.17
C GLU A 126 -15.10 4.59 -17.93
N TYR A 127 -15.00 3.87 -19.02
CA TYR A 127 -13.78 3.70 -19.79
C TYR A 127 -14.07 3.51 -21.27
N ALA A 128 -13.02 3.42 -22.09
CA ALA A 128 -13.08 3.05 -23.48
C ALA A 128 -12.03 1.96 -23.78
N ILE A 129 -12.28 1.12 -24.76
CA ILE A 129 -11.27 0.24 -25.36
C ILE A 129 -10.88 0.79 -26.74
N GLU A 130 -9.90 0.18 -27.37
CA GLU A 130 -9.47 0.58 -28.72
C GLU A 130 -10.65 0.53 -29.71
N GLY A 131 -10.87 1.62 -30.43
CA GLY A 131 -11.99 1.81 -31.35
C GLY A 131 -13.25 2.43 -30.73
N ASP A 132 -13.37 2.51 -29.41
CA ASP A 132 -14.50 3.15 -28.74
C ASP A 132 -14.36 4.68 -28.71
N GLN A 133 -15.49 5.35 -28.49
CA GLN A 133 -15.52 6.77 -28.09
C GLN A 133 -15.19 6.89 -26.59
N LYS A 134 -14.81 8.09 -26.15
CA LYS A 134 -14.48 8.38 -24.76
C LYS A 134 -15.65 8.02 -23.82
N TYR A 135 -15.36 7.24 -22.77
CA TYR A 135 -16.33 6.80 -21.75
C TYR A 135 -17.51 5.99 -22.29
N GLN A 136 -17.31 5.26 -23.37
CA GLN A 136 -18.40 4.51 -24.03
C GLN A 136 -18.86 3.30 -23.20
N ARG A 137 -17.99 2.77 -22.32
CA ARG A 137 -18.29 1.58 -21.52
C ARG A 137 -18.36 1.93 -20.03
N ARG A 138 -19.18 1.17 -19.31
CA ARG A 138 -19.33 1.33 -17.87
C ARG A 138 -19.39 -0.02 -17.18
N ARG A 139 -18.70 -0.13 -16.07
CA ARG A 139 -18.78 -1.24 -15.13
C ARG A 139 -19.24 -0.72 -13.77
N ASP A 140 -20.30 -1.35 -13.23
CA ASP A 140 -20.79 -1.08 -11.88
C ASP A 140 -20.48 -2.27 -10.96
N LEU A 141 -20.01 -1.97 -9.73
CA LEU A 141 -19.76 -2.93 -8.66
C LEU A 141 -20.51 -2.47 -7.41
N ASN A 142 -21.80 -2.84 -7.33
CA ASN A 142 -22.68 -2.48 -6.23
C ASN A 142 -22.77 -3.62 -5.22
N LYS A 143 -22.58 -3.33 -3.93
CA LYS A 143 -22.59 -4.33 -2.85
C LYS A 143 -23.25 -3.78 -1.59
N ASN A 144 -23.87 -4.71 -0.88
CA ASN A 144 -24.42 -4.49 0.45
C ASN A 144 -23.71 -5.47 1.40
N ASP A 145 -23.04 -4.94 2.41
CA ASP A 145 -22.13 -5.70 3.26
C ASP A 145 -22.38 -5.46 4.74
N LEU A 146 -22.21 -6.52 5.55
CA LEU A 146 -22.22 -6.46 7.02
C LEU A 146 -20.82 -6.75 7.54
N PHE A 147 -20.36 -5.91 8.46
CA PHE A 147 -19.04 -5.99 9.10
C PHE A 147 -19.20 -6.14 10.62
N PRO A 148 -19.34 -7.37 11.13
CA PRO A 148 -19.28 -7.62 12.55
C PRO A 148 -17.87 -7.46 13.09
N THR A 149 -17.73 -6.98 14.32
CA THR A 149 -16.48 -6.94 15.08
C THR A 149 -16.73 -7.31 16.53
N VAL A 150 -15.78 -8.04 17.12
CA VAL A 150 -15.74 -8.35 18.55
C VAL A 150 -14.30 -8.15 19.02
N ASN A 151 -14.14 -7.31 20.05
CA ASN A 151 -12.85 -7.10 20.68
C ASN A 151 -12.99 -7.36 22.18
N LEU A 152 -12.10 -8.15 22.73
CA LEU A 152 -11.99 -8.45 24.14
C LEU A 152 -10.67 -7.93 24.68
N LYS A 153 -10.67 -7.30 25.84
CA LYS A 153 -9.48 -6.98 26.60
C LYS A 153 -9.64 -7.50 28.02
N TYR A 154 -8.83 -8.49 28.36
CA TYR A 154 -8.73 -9.01 29.70
C TYR A 154 -7.49 -8.46 30.40
N THR A 155 -7.69 -7.71 31.47
CA THR A 155 -6.64 -7.16 32.33
C THR A 155 -6.28 -8.23 33.36
N VAL A 156 -5.18 -8.96 33.10
CA VAL A 156 -4.70 -10.04 33.98
C VAL A 156 -4.22 -9.46 35.32
N ASN A 157 -3.53 -8.34 35.25
CA ASN A 157 -3.11 -7.52 36.38
C ASN A 157 -2.63 -6.14 35.87
N ASP A 158 -2.17 -5.27 36.76
CA ASP A 158 -1.74 -3.88 36.46
C ASP A 158 -0.68 -3.75 35.35
N LYS A 159 0.02 -4.84 35.00
CA LYS A 159 1.10 -4.83 34.03
C LYS A 159 0.77 -5.64 32.77
N ASN A 160 -0.19 -6.55 32.83
CA ASN A 160 -0.40 -7.54 31.79
C ASN A 160 -1.84 -7.51 31.27
N ASN A 161 -2.00 -7.43 29.95
CA ASN A 161 -3.26 -7.54 29.25
C ASN A 161 -3.22 -8.67 28.23
N LEU A 162 -4.36 -9.32 28.05
CA LEU A 162 -4.64 -10.21 26.94
C LEU A 162 -5.74 -9.59 26.09
N ARG A 163 -5.54 -9.51 24.77
CA ARG A 163 -6.53 -8.99 23.84
C ARG A 163 -6.86 -10.04 22.79
N MET A 164 -8.11 -10.08 22.40
CA MET A 164 -8.60 -10.89 21.28
C MET A 164 -9.45 -10.01 20.38
N SER A 165 -9.29 -10.16 19.06
CA SER A 165 -10.08 -9.45 18.06
C SER A 165 -10.59 -10.42 17.00
N LEU A 166 -11.86 -10.25 16.63
CA LEU A 166 -12.53 -10.94 15.53
C LEU A 166 -13.21 -9.88 14.66
N SER A 167 -12.97 -9.90 13.36
CA SER A 167 -13.65 -8.96 12.47
C SER A 167 -13.78 -9.50 11.04
N ARG A 168 -14.81 -9.06 10.34
CA ARG A 168 -14.93 -9.17 8.89
C ARG A 168 -14.67 -7.80 8.26
N THR A 169 -13.83 -7.74 7.21
CA THR A 169 -13.52 -6.53 6.45
C THR A 169 -13.60 -6.80 4.95
N VAL A 170 -13.58 -5.75 4.14
CA VAL A 170 -13.64 -5.83 2.68
C VAL A 170 -12.41 -5.19 2.05
N THR A 171 -11.90 -5.84 1.00
CA THR A 171 -10.93 -5.26 0.06
C THR A 171 -11.66 -4.96 -1.24
N ARG A 172 -11.84 -3.69 -1.56
CA ARG A 172 -12.45 -3.25 -2.82
C ARG A 172 -11.36 -3.05 -3.86
N PRO A 173 -11.58 -3.47 -5.12
CA PRO A 173 -10.64 -3.13 -6.18
C PRO A 173 -10.56 -1.61 -6.33
N SER A 174 -9.36 -1.11 -6.53
CA SER A 174 -9.15 0.31 -6.85
C SER A 174 -9.67 0.64 -8.24
N PHE A 175 -9.95 1.91 -8.51
CA PHE A 175 -10.46 2.33 -9.83
C PHE A 175 -9.51 1.96 -10.97
N ILE A 176 -8.19 2.09 -10.75
CA ILE A 176 -7.18 1.76 -11.75
C ILE A 176 -7.08 0.25 -12.00
N GLU A 177 -7.35 -0.59 -10.99
CA GLU A 177 -7.40 -2.04 -11.16
C GLU A 177 -8.64 -2.48 -11.95
N MET A 178 -9.75 -1.74 -11.83
CA MET A 178 -11.00 -2.02 -12.56
C MET A 178 -10.99 -1.48 -14.00
N ALA A 179 -10.29 -0.38 -14.25
CA ALA A 179 -10.32 0.31 -15.55
C ALA A 179 -9.42 -0.41 -16.58
N PRO A 180 -9.95 -1.00 -17.67
CA PRO A 180 -9.18 -1.81 -18.61
C PRO A 180 -8.41 -0.97 -19.63
N PHE A 181 -7.70 0.06 -19.18
CA PHE A 181 -6.78 0.85 -19.98
C PHE A 181 -5.33 0.45 -19.73
N LEU A 182 -4.43 0.79 -20.65
CA LEU A 182 -3.01 0.47 -20.55
C LEU A 182 -2.25 1.63 -19.91
N TYR A 183 -1.48 1.33 -18.87
CA TYR A 183 -0.60 2.27 -18.19
C TYR A 183 0.75 1.62 -17.81
N GLN A 184 1.69 2.41 -17.35
CA GLN A 184 2.98 1.99 -16.79
C GLN A 184 3.23 2.74 -15.50
N GLU A 185 3.76 2.06 -14.50
CA GLU A 185 4.10 2.68 -13.20
C GLU A 185 5.38 3.52 -13.30
N SER A 186 6.32 3.10 -14.16
CA SER A 186 7.56 3.81 -14.43
C SER A 186 8.01 3.60 -15.87
N TYR A 187 8.94 4.44 -16.33
CA TYR A 187 9.53 4.27 -17.66
C TYR A 187 10.28 2.93 -17.74
N GLY A 188 9.99 2.12 -18.75
CA GLY A 188 10.61 0.82 -18.94
C GLY A 188 9.99 -0.34 -18.17
N SER A 189 9.08 -0.07 -17.21
CA SER A 189 8.35 -1.14 -16.51
C SER A 189 7.34 -1.83 -17.44
N ALA A 190 6.87 -3.02 -17.03
CA ALA A 190 5.84 -3.74 -17.76
C ALA A 190 4.56 -2.91 -17.91
N GLN A 191 3.90 -3.02 -19.03
CA GLN A 191 2.57 -2.44 -19.22
C GLN A 191 1.57 -3.17 -18.32
N ILE A 192 0.62 -2.41 -17.78
CA ILE A 192 -0.42 -2.91 -16.87
C ILE A 192 -1.77 -2.58 -17.49
N ARG A 193 -2.70 -3.53 -17.40
CA ARG A 193 -4.08 -3.35 -17.80
C ARG A 193 -5.02 -3.76 -16.68
N GLY A 194 -5.91 -2.86 -16.29
CA GLY A 194 -6.97 -3.16 -15.33
C GLY A 194 -7.92 -4.26 -15.81
N ASN A 195 -8.74 -4.77 -14.90
CA ASN A 195 -9.70 -5.84 -15.18
C ASN A 195 -11.08 -5.46 -14.63
N GLU A 196 -12.04 -5.26 -15.53
CA GLU A 196 -13.43 -4.90 -15.22
C GLU A 196 -14.21 -6.01 -14.52
N GLU A 197 -13.73 -7.27 -14.57
CA GLU A 197 -14.40 -8.41 -13.95
C GLU A 197 -14.09 -8.56 -12.44
N LEU A 198 -13.22 -7.70 -11.89
CA LEU A 198 -12.86 -7.73 -10.48
C LEU A 198 -14.09 -7.61 -9.57
N GLN A 199 -14.01 -8.35 -8.46
CA GLN A 199 -15.00 -8.36 -7.40
C GLN A 199 -14.36 -7.95 -6.07
N ASN A 200 -15.19 -7.58 -5.09
CA ASN A 200 -14.72 -7.38 -3.73
C ASN A 200 -14.13 -8.68 -3.16
N GLY A 201 -12.98 -8.55 -2.49
CA GLY A 201 -12.46 -9.57 -1.60
C GLY A 201 -12.92 -9.32 -0.17
N TYR A 202 -13.10 -10.39 0.61
CA TYR A 202 -13.48 -10.30 2.03
C TYR A 202 -12.43 -10.93 2.91
N ASN A 203 -12.17 -10.30 4.06
CA ASN A 203 -11.16 -10.78 4.99
C ASN A 203 -11.84 -11.09 6.33
N TYR A 204 -11.61 -12.28 6.86
CA TYR A 204 -12.02 -12.71 8.19
C TYR A 204 -10.78 -12.76 9.05
N ASN A 205 -10.71 -11.86 10.02
CA ASN A 205 -9.52 -11.63 10.82
C ASN A 205 -9.72 -12.17 12.24
N PHE A 206 -8.69 -12.84 12.75
CA PHE A 206 -8.55 -13.27 14.12
C PHE A 206 -7.17 -12.81 14.63
N ASP A 207 -7.13 -12.16 15.79
CA ASP A 207 -5.91 -11.70 16.44
C ASP A 207 -5.97 -12.05 17.94
N LEU A 208 -4.87 -12.55 18.49
CA LEU A 208 -4.67 -12.74 19.91
C LEU A 208 -3.35 -12.09 20.30
N ARG A 209 -3.40 -11.14 21.24
CA ARG A 209 -2.26 -10.32 21.64
C ARG A 209 -2.08 -10.34 23.17
N TYR A 210 -0.88 -10.65 23.61
CA TYR A 210 -0.42 -10.44 24.97
C TYR A 210 0.40 -9.14 25.04
N GLU A 211 0.18 -8.35 26.09
CA GLU A 211 0.87 -7.08 26.33
C GLU A 211 1.37 -7.04 27.77
N ARG A 212 2.63 -6.63 27.94
CA ARG A 212 3.22 -6.35 29.24
C ARG A 212 3.81 -4.95 29.28
N PHE A 213 3.40 -4.16 30.25
CA PHE A 213 3.88 -2.81 30.50
C PHE A 213 4.61 -2.75 31.86
N ASN A 214 5.72 -2.04 31.91
CA ASN A 214 6.45 -1.76 33.14
C ASN A 214 6.33 -0.26 33.48
N LYS A 215 6.54 0.08 34.78
CA LYS A 215 6.39 1.45 35.29
C LYS A 215 7.33 2.46 34.62
N ASN A 216 8.47 2.03 34.08
CA ASN A 216 9.45 2.87 33.39
C ASN A 216 9.11 3.13 31.92
N GLY A 217 7.93 2.71 31.43
CA GLY A 217 7.50 2.84 30.03
C GLY A 217 8.00 1.72 29.11
N ASP A 218 8.69 0.70 29.63
CA ASP A 218 9.04 -0.49 28.85
C ASP A 218 7.77 -1.27 28.48
N MET A 219 7.73 -1.81 27.27
CA MET A 219 6.64 -2.64 26.78
C MET A 219 7.19 -3.85 26.04
N LEU A 220 6.57 -4.99 26.26
CA LEU A 220 6.72 -6.19 25.42
C LEU A 220 5.33 -6.64 24.99
N SER A 221 5.14 -6.89 23.72
CA SER A 221 3.93 -7.54 23.24
C SER A 221 4.23 -8.64 22.25
N ALA A 222 3.35 -9.64 22.23
CA ALA A 222 3.36 -10.71 21.23
C ALA A 222 1.94 -10.90 20.71
N THR A 223 1.80 -10.95 19.37
CA THR A 223 0.53 -11.15 18.69
C THR A 223 0.64 -12.37 17.82
N VAL A 224 -0.36 -13.24 17.83
CA VAL A 224 -0.58 -14.25 16.81
C VAL A 224 -1.85 -13.88 16.06
N TYR A 225 -1.82 -14.04 14.74
CA TYR A 225 -2.98 -13.73 13.91
C TYR A 225 -3.23 -14.77 12.85
N TYR A 226 -4.48 -14.85 12.43
CA TYR A 226 -4.94 -15.65 11.30
C TYR A 226 -5.94 -14.84 10.48
N LYS A 227 -5.77 -14.84 9.16
CA LYS A 227 -6.68 -14.19 8.22
C LYS A 227 -7.09 -15.19 7.15
N PHE A 228 -8.38 -15.39 7.00
CA PHE A 228 -8.94 -16.06 5.83
C PHE A 228 -9.35 -14.98 4.82
N LEU A 229 -8.93 -15.15 3.57
CA LEU A 229 -9.14 -14.20 2.48
C LEU A 229 -10.03 -14.87 1.44
N ASP A 230 -11.23 -14.36 1.26
CA ASP A 230 -12.16 -14.75 0.22
C ASP A 230 -11.98 -13.83 -0.98
N LYS A 231 -11.66 -14.39 -2.13
CA LYS A 231 -11.40 -13.66 -3.40
C LYS A 231 -10.37 -12.54 -3.30
N PRO A 232 -9.17 -12.76 -2.75
CA PRO A 232 -8.14 -11.73 -2.73
C PRO A 232 -7.79 -11.30 -4.15
N ILE A 233 -7.52 -10.00 -4.35
CA ILE A 233 -7.11 -9.45 -5.64
C ILE A 233 -5.59 -9.59 -5.75
N GLU A 234 -5.13 -10.10 -6.89
CA GLU A 234 -3.72 -10.31 -7.17
C GLU A 234 -3.32 -9.76 -8.53
N ARG A 235 -2.09 -9.25 -8.61
CA ARG A 235 -1.45 -8.84 -9.87
C ARG A 235 -0.84 -10.05 -10.54
N ILE A 236 -1.21 -10.28 -11.79
CA ILE A 236 -0.78 -11.41 -12.59
C ILE A 236 -0.07 -10.94 -13.87
N GLN A 237 0.77 -11.78 -14.43
CA GLN A 237 1.31 -11.61 -15.77
C GLN A 237 0.33 -12.19 -16.79
N LYS A 238 0.27 -11.60 -17.98
CA LYS A 238 -0.46 -12.10 -19.16
C LYS A 238 0.44 -11.99 -20.39
N LEU A 239 0.35 -12.95 -21.29
CA LEU A 239 0.97 -12.87 -22.60
C LEU A 239 -0.05 -12.31 -23.59
N GLN A 240 0.30 -11.22 -24.27
CA GLN A 240 -0.52 -10.63 -25.32
C GLN A 240 0.36 -10.19 -26.49
N GLY A 241 0.10 -10.74 -27.68
CA GLY A 241 0.84 -10.39 -28.90
C GLY A 241 2.34 -10.63 -28.82
N GLY A 242 2.80 -11.63 -28.05
CA GLY A 242 4.22 -11.92 -27.84
C GLY A 242 4.93 -11.06 -26.79
N ALA A 243 4.24 -10.09 -26.19
CA ALA A 243 4.75 -9.26 -25.08
C ALA A 243 4.13 -9.67 -23.74
N THR A 244 4.89 -9.49 -22.65
CA THR A 244 4.40 -9.68 -21.29
C THR A 244 3.73 -8.39 -20.81
N MET A 245 2.53 -8.53 -20.27
CA MET A 245 1.72 -7.48 -19.68
C MET A 245 1.27 -7.91 -18.30
N HIS A 246 1.11 -6.98 -17.37
CA HIS A 246 0.46 -7.25 -16.10
C HIS A 246 -1.03 -6.95 -16.14
N SER A 247 -1.80 -7.61 -15.29
CA SER A 247 -3.23 -7.38 -15.07
C SER A 247 -3.59 -7.76 -13.62
N PHE A 248 -4.87 -7.71 -13.29
CA PHE A 248 -5.38 -8.07 -11.98
C PHE A 248 -6.44 -9.14 -12.09
N GLN A 249 -6.57 -9.99 -11.08
CA GLN A 249 -7.67 -10.94 -10.95
C GLN A 249 -7.94 -11.28 -9.49
N ASN A 250 -9.15 -11.79 -9.21
CA ASN A 250 -9.41 -12.41 -7.92
C ASN A 250 -8.89 -13.85 -7.93
N ALA A 251 -8.14 -14.24 -6.90
CA ALA A 251 -7.91 -15.65 -6.58
C ALA A 251 -9.17 -16.23 -5.90
N ASP A 252 -9.29 -17.56 -5.79
CA ASP A 252 -10.46 -18.17 -5.16
C ASP A 252 -10.50 -17.89 -3.66
N GLN A 253 -9.40 -18.18 -2.99
CA GLN A 253 -9.23 -17.95 -1.56
C GLN A 253 -7.74 -17.88 -1.20
N GLY A 254 -7.46 -17.29 -0.05
CA GLY A 254 -6.13 -17.25 0.51
C GLY A 254 -6.16 -17.28 2.02
N MET A 255 -5.01 -17.45 2.62
CA MET A 255 -4.82 -17.31 4.05
C MET A 255 -3.52 -16.61 4.38
N ALA A 256 -3.49 -15.93 5.52
CA ALA A 256 -2.28 -15.39 6.13
C ALA A 256 -2.31 -15.72 7.63
N ALA A 257 -1.22 -16.28 8.14
CA ALA A 257 -1.05 -16.55 9.56
C ALA A 257 0.34 -16.06 9.98
N GLY A 258 0.46 -15.47 11.16
CA GLY A 258 1.74 -14.94 11.56
C GLY A 258 1.86 -14.64 13.04
N VAL A 259 3.07 -14.23 13.38
CA VAL A 259 3.46 -13.84 14.74
C VAL A 259 4.17 -12.48 14.66
N GLU A 260 3.80 -11.57 15.55
CA GLU A 260 4.43 -10.27 15.69
C GLU A 260 4.93 -10.12 17.12
N VAL A 261 6.15 -9.62 17.28
CA VAL A 261 6.74 -9.27 18.58
C VAL A 261 7.16 -7.82 18.55
N GLU A 262 6.76 -7.05 19.56
CA GLU A 262 7.13 -5.65 19.72
C GLU A 262 7.81 -5.47 21.10
N LEU A 263 8.92 -4.77 21.10
CA LEU A 263 9.69 -4.39 22.25
C LEU A 263 9.90 -2.88 22.28
N ARG A 264 9.62 -2.24 23.41
CA ARG A 264 10.10 -0.89 23.74
C ARG A 264 10.87 -0.97 25.05
N LYS A 265 12.11 -0.51 25.04
CA LYS A 265 13.02 -0.63 26.18
C LYS A 265 13.78 0.65 26.39
N GLN A 266 13.70 1.18 27.62
CA GLN A 266 14.63 2.21 28.08
C GLN A 266 15.97 1.52 28.39
N LEU A 267 17.00 1.77 27.58
CA LEU A 267 18.33 1.15 27.75
C LEU A 267 19.11 1.83 28.87
N ILE A 268 19.23 3.14 28.78
CA ILE A 268 19.82 4.02 29.79
C ILE A 268 19.00 5.31 29.82
N ARG A 269 19.32 6.23 30.71
CA ARG A 269 18.68 7.53 30.74
C ARG A 269 18.73 8.18 29.36
N ASP A 270 17.58 8.67 28.89
CA ASP A 270 17.38 9.38 27.62
C ASP A 270 17.63 8.54 26.33
N LEU A 271 18.01 7.25 26.44
CA LEU A 271 18.21 6.35 25.29
C LEU A 271 17.18 5.23 25.30
N ARG A 272 16.35 5.17 24.27
CA ARG A 272 15.30 4.16 24.10
C ARG A 272 15.50 3.35 22.81
N LEU A 273 15.28 2.06 22.92
CA LEU A 273 15.17 1.11 21.81
C LEU A 273 13.70 0.77 21.59
N GLY A 274 13.21 0.92 20.36
CA GLY A 274 12.00 0.32 19.85
C GLY A 274 12.38 -0.75 18.83
N ALA A 275 11.70 -1.89 18.83
CA ALA A 275 11.87 -2.91 17.79
C ALA A 275 10.58 -3.69 17.61
N ASN A 276 10.25 -4.02 16.39
CA ASN A 276 9.21 -5.00 16.07
C ASN A 276 9.67 -5.92 14.95
N VAL A 277 9.26 -7.17 15.03
CA VAL A 277 9.51 -8.20 14.04
C VAL A 277 8.20 -8.94 13.80
N SER A 278 7.86 -9.12 12.54
CA SER A 278 6.72 -9.92 12.09
C SER A 278 7.22 -11.04 11.18
N TYR A 279 6.73 -12.23 11.45
CA TYR A 279 6.84 -13.37 10.53
C TYR A 279 5.45 -13.78 10.07
N MET A 280 5.27 -13.92 8.76
CA MET A 280 4.00 -14.24 8.13
C MET A 280 4.15 -15.41 7.15
N TYR A 281 3.34 -16.42 7.33
CA TYR A 281 3.11 -17.46 6.35
C TYR A 281 1.81 -17.15 5.59
N THR A 282 1.84 -17.27 4.27
CA THR A 282 0.67 -17.09 3.41
C THR A 282 0.57 -18.21 2.40
N ASN A 283 -0.65 -18.55 2.02
CA ASN A 283 -0.94 -19.48 0.93
C ASN A 283 -2.18 -18.98 0.17
N VAL A 284 -2.22 -19.21 -1.14
CA VAL A 284 -3.33 -18.82 -2.00
C VAL A 284 -3.76 -19.99 -2.87
N LYS A 285 -5.08 -20.18 -2.97
CA LYS A 285 -5.71 -21.12 -3.89
C LYS A 285 -6.16 -20.37 -5.12
N LEU A 286 -5.63 -20.78 -6.27
CA LEU A 286 -5.90 -20.15 -7.57
C LEU A 286 -7.14 -20.76 -8.23
N PRO A 287 -7.85 -20.00 -9.10
CA PRO A 287 -8.96 -20.52 -9.89
C PRO A 287 -8.56 -21.74 -10.73
N GLU A 288 -9.45 -22.71 -10.86
CA GLU A 288 -9.23 -23.87 -11.72
C GLU A 288 -9.18 -23.47 -13.18
N GLY A 289 -8.33 -24.15 -13.96
CA GLY A 289 -8.19 -23.90 -15.42
C GLY A 289 -7.30 -22.73 -15.81
N GLY A 290 -6.72 -21.99 -14.84
CA GLY A 290 -5.77 -20.92 -15.12
C GLY A 290 -4.39 -21.45 -15.55
N ALA A 291 -3.70 -20.67 -16.41
CA ALA A 291 -2.37 -21.03 -16.93
C ALA A 291 -1.25 -20.59 -15.96
N TYR A 292 -1.40 -20.82 -14.65
CA TYR A 292 -0.42 -20.44 -13.63
C TYR A 292 0.79 -21.33 -13.65
N THR A 293 1.98 -20.74 -13.54
CA THR A 293 3.25 -21.47 -13.46
C THR A 293 3.40 -22.14 -12.09
N ASN A 294 3.18 -21.37 -11.01
CA ASN A 294 3.24 -21.82 -9.63
C ASN A 294 1.81 -21.91 -9.06
N LYS A 295 1.32 -23.13 -8.84
CA LYS A 295 -0.06 -23.34 -8.34
C LYS A 295 -0.16 -23.30 -6.82
N ASP A 296 0.91 -23.62 -6.12
CA ASP A 296 1.03 -23.61 -4.66
C ASP A 296 2.07 -22.55 -4.28
N ARG A 297 1.62 -21.41 -3.83
CA ARG A 297 2.47 -20.24 -3.62
C ARG A 297 1.96 -19.31 -2.52
N SER A 298 2.85 -18.44 -2.10
CA SER A 298 2.50 -17.34 -1.20
C SER A 298 1.59 -16.30 -1.88
N LEU A 299 0.85 -15.55 -1.08
CA LEU A 299 0.03 -14.43 -1.53
C LEU A 299 0.92 -13.33 -2.14
N GLN A 300 0.50 -12.81 -3.29
CA GLN A 300 1.17 -11.70 -3.95
C GLN A 300 1.24 -10.46 -3.03
N GLY A 301 2.37 -9.77 -3.01
CA GLY A 301 2.61 -8.58 -2.19
C GLY A 301 2.94 -8.86 -0.71
N ALA A 302 2.74 -10.10 -0.23
CA ALA A 302 2.99 -10.48 1.15
C ALA A 302 4.47 -10.81 1.40
N SER A 303 5.14 -10.05 2.27
CA SER A 303 6.50 -10.35 2.68
C SER A 303 6.50 -11.25 3.92
N PRO A 304 7.20 -12.40 3.91
CA PRO A 304 7.24 -13.30 5.07
C PRO A 304 7.94 -12.71 6.29
N ILE A 305 8.80 -11.70 6.12
CA ILE A 305 9.52 -11.06 7.22
C ILE A 305 9.45 -9.55 7.07
N LEU A 306 8.99 -8.89 8.13
CA LEU A 306 9.07 -7.44 8.30
C LEU A 306 9.76 -7.14 9.62
N MET A 307 10.69 -6.19 9.62
CA MET A 307 11.38 -5.76 10.84
C MET A 307 11.54 -4.24 10.83
N ASN A 308 11.26 -3.63 11.97
CA ASN A 308 11.58 -2.24 12.25
C ASN A 308 12.38 -2.17 13.56
N ALA A 309 13.36 -1.28 13.59
CA ALA A 309 14.09 -0.96 14.82
C ALA A 309 14.35 0.54 14.86
N ASP A 310 14.11 1.17 15.98
CA ASP A 310 14.44 2.57 16.25
C ASP A 310 15.28 2.71 17.50
N LEU A 311 16.32 3.53 17.39
CA LEU A 311 17.14 3.95 18.54
C LEU A 311 16.99 5.46 18.68
N THR A 312 16.38 5.88 19.78
CA THR A 312 16.09 7.29 20.05
C THR A 312 16.84 7.77 21.30
N TYR A 313 17.64 8.83 21.14
CA TYR A 313 18.31 9.51 22.23
C TYR A 313 17.74 10.91 22.40
N SER A 314 17.15 11.18 23.58
CA SER A 314 16.35 12.39 23.84
C SER A 314 16.74 13.11 25.15
N PRO A 315 18.00 13.62 25.28
CA PRO A 315 18.42 14.35 26.47
C PRO A 315 17.75 15.72 26.56
N ARG A 316 17.46 16.13 27.81
CA ARG A 316 16.97 17.46 28.15
C ARG A 316 18.07 18.30 28.78
N PHE A 317 18.17 19.57 28.38
CA PHE A 317 19.14 20.53 28.88
C PHE A 317 18.42 21.72 29.55
N GLY A 318 18.13 21.60 30.84
CA GLY A 318 17.27 22.55 31.55
C GLY A 318 15.78 22.30 31.27
N GLU A 319 14.95 23.35 31.42
CA GLU A 319 13.49 23.23 31.34
C GLU A 319 12.97 23.18 29.89
N ASP A 320 13.55 23.95 28.98
CA ASP A 320 12.97 24.23 27.67
C ASP A 320 13.80 23.69 26.49
N ARG A 321 15.00 23.17 26.74
CA ARG A 321 15.88 22.68 25.67
C ARG A 321 15.90 21.16 25.62
N GLN A 322 15.63 20.61 24.43
CA GLN A 322 15.65 19.17 24.22
C GLN A 322 16.28 18.83 22.86
N LEU A 323 17.19 17.89 22.86
CA LEU A 323 17.70 17.25 21.67
C LEU A 323 16.96 15.92 21.47
N ASN A 324 16.51 15.62 20.25
CA ASN A 324 16.03 14.29 19.88
C ASN A 324 16.84 13.83 18.66
N LEU A 325 17.49 12.68 18.81
CA LEU A 325 18.17 11.99 17.73
C LEU A 325 17.52 10.61 17.57
N SER A 326 17.13 10.24 16.36
CA SER A 326 16.54 8.95 16.07
C SER A 326 17.17 8.32 14.84
N LEU A 327 17.56 7.07 14.96
CA LEU A 327 18.02 6.22 13.87
C LEU A 327 16.97 5.12 13.69
N LEU A 328 16.38 5.02 12.47
CA LEU A 328 15.29 4.11 12.17
C LEU A 328 15.72 3.17 11.05
N TYR A 329 15.69 1.88 11.33
CA TYR A 329 15.97 0.83 10.36
C TYR A 329 14.70 0.07 10.04
N ASN A 330 14.47 -0.21 8.74
CA ASN A 330 13.38 -1.03 8.25
C ASN A 330 13.93 -2.12 7.32
N LEU A 331 13.41 -3.32 7.47
CA LEU A 331 13.61 -4.45 6.57
C LEU A 331 12.25 -4.98 6.10
N GLN A 332 12.06 -5.00 4.79
CA GLN A 332 11.03 -5.76 4.12
C GLN A 332 11.68 -6.95 3.40
N GLY A 333 11.28 -8.17 3.74
CA GLY A 333 11.77 -9.38 3.10
C GLY A 333 11.29 -9.53 1.65
N LYS A 334 11.78 -10.55 0.97
CA LYS A 334 11.37 -10.90 -0.40
C LYS A 334 9.84 -11.10 -0.49
N ARG A 335 9.21 -10.62 -1.57
CA ARG A 335 7.79 -10.83 -1.84
C ARG A 335 7.50 -10.98 -3.33
N ILE A 336 6.45 -11.69 -3.67
CA ILE A 336 5.98 -11.79 -5.06
C ILE A 336 5.40 -10.42 -5.47
N HIS A 337 5.98 -9.83 -6.52
CA HIS A 337 5.49 -8.59 -7.14
C HIS A 337 4.42 -8.88 -8.19
N ALA A 338 4.66 -9.87 -9.06
CA ALA A 338 3.69 -10.30 -10.06
C ALA A 338 3.76 -11.82 -10.26
N VAL A 339 2.58 -12.42 -10.33
CA VAL A 339 2.42 -13.87 -10.46
C VAL A 339 2.69 -14.33 -11.88
N GLY A 340 3.52 -15.34 -12.05
CA GLY A 340 3.88 -15.93 -13.33
C GLY A 340 2.78 -16.82 -13.92
N VAL A 341 2.60 -16.74 -15.24
CA VAL A 341 1.65 -17.56 -16.01
C VAL A 341 2.29 -18.07 -17.30
N SER A 342 1.75 -19.13 -17.86
CA SER A 342 2.19 -19.67 -19.17
C SER A 342 3.68 -19.98 -19.24
N GLN A 343 4.20 -20.63 -18.18
CA GLN A 343 5.62 -21.01 -18.02
C GLN A 343 6.59 -19.85 -17.70
N LEU A 344 6.10 -18.63 -17.52
CA LEU A 344 6.87 -17.57 -16.92
C LEU A 344 6.87 -17.75 -15.39
N GLY A 345 8.02 -17.60 -14.74
CA GLY A 345 8.14 -17.61 -13.28
C GLY A 345 7.57 -16.35 -12.65
N ASP A 346 7.37 -16.38 -11.34
CA ASP A 346 6.97 -15.22 -10.58
C ASP A 346 8.05 -14.12 -10.67
N ILE A 347 7.63 -12.86 -10.61
CA ILE A 347 8.54 -11.75 -10.42
C ILE A 347 8.55 -11.42 -8.93
N ASP A 348 9.71 -11.55 -8.32
CA ASP A 348 9.95 -11.26 -6.91
C ASP A 348 10.60 -9.90 -6.73
N GLN A 349 10.06 -9.08 -5.84
CA GLN A 349 10.78 -7.95 -5.27
C GLN A 349 11.75 -8.49 -4.21
N MET A 350 13.04 -8.21 -4.41
CA MET A 350 14.09 -8.62 -3.49
C MET A 350 14.04 -7.84 -2.18
N PRO A 351 14.67 -8.31 -1.09
CA PRO A 351 14.60 -7.61 0.19
C PRO A 351 15.04 -6.15 0.12
N VAL A 352 14.24 -5.27 0.75
CA VAL A 352 14.50 -3.83 0.83
C VAL A 352 14.90 -3.47 2.24
N HIS A 353 15.99 -2.74 2.36
CA HIS A 353 16.52 -2.22 3.63
C HIS A 353 16.59 -0.70 3.54
N THR A 354 15.98 -0.01 4.48
CA THR A 354 16.08 1.45 4.60
C THR A 354 16.63 1.85 5.95
N LEU A 355 17.38 2.94 6.01
CA LEU A 355 17.89 3.54 7.22
C LEU A 355 17.63 5.04 7.17
N ASN A 356 16.88 5.56 8.14
CA ASN A 356 16.54 6.97 8.24
C ASN A 356 17.15 7.57 9.49
N PHE A 357 17.53 8.83 9.43
CA PHE A 357 18.04 9.60 10.55
C PHE A 357 17.21 10.86 10.73
N ASN A 358 16.75 11.08 11.96
CA ASN A 358 16.04 12.30 12.34
C ASN A 358 16.76 12.97 13.50
N ALA A 359 16.97 14.27 13.40
CA ALA A 359 17.47 15.11 14.48
C ALA A 359 16.54 16.30 14.66
N SER A 360 16.15 16.60 15.90
CA SER A 360 15.47 17.84 16.22
C SER A 360 16.02 18.45 17.50
N TYR A 361 16.07 19.77 17.55
CA TYR A 361 16.50 20.52 18.71
C TYR A 361 15.52 21.63 19.03
N SER A 362 14.97 21.59 20.23
CA SER A 362 14.17 22.68 20.81
C SER A 362 15.09 23.61 21.57
N PHE A 363 15.24 24.85 21.08
CA PHE A 363 16.09 25.87 21.70
C PHE A 363 15.43 26.51 22.91
N ASN A 364 14.10 26.62 22.84
CA ASN A 364 13.20 27.13 23.89
C ASN A 364 11.76 26.67 23.58
N ARG A 365 10.76 27.19 24.36
CA ARG A 365 9.33 26.84 24.17
C ARG A 365 8.78 27.26 22.82
N HIS A 366 9.39 28.26 22.19
CA HIS A 366 8.89 28.87 20.96
C HIS A 366 9.62 28.39 19.69
N PHE A 367 10.89 28.07 19.80
CA PHE A 367 11.73 27.83 18.62
C PHE A 367 12.33 26.41 18.62
N SER A 368 12.14 25.69 17.51
CA SER A 368 12.78 24.40 17.25
C SER A 368 13.21 24.25 15.79
N ALA A 369 14.25 23.45 15.58
CA ALA A 369 14.72 23.06 14.26
C ALA A 369 14.76 21.53 14.12
N LYS A 370 14.52 21.03 12.91
CA LYS A 370 14.60 19.61 12.57
C LYS A 370 15.40 19.38 11.29
N VAL A 371 16.07 18.23 11.24
CA VAL A 371 16.72 17.69 10.04
C VAL A 371 16.29 16.24 9.92
N GLN A 372 15.88 15.83 8.72
CA GLN A 372 15.56 14.45 8.40
C GLN A 372 16.36 14.01 7.19
N VAL A 373 16.91 12.82 7.26
CA VAL A 373 17.62 12.17 6.15
C VAL A 373 16.97 10.82 5.92
N ASN A 374 16.34 10.66 4.77
CA ASN A 374 15.65 9.42 4.42
C ASN A 374 16.54 8.60 3.47
N ASP A 375 16.48 7.31 3.65
CA ASP A 375 17.21 6.29 2.89
C ASP A 375 18.73 6.55 2.81
N LEU A 376 19.38 6.59 3.97
CA LEU A 376 20.85 6.69 4.08
C LEU A 376 21.59 5.55 3.37
N LEU A 377 20.96 4.38 3.22
CA LEU A 377 21.58 3.23 2.57
C LEU A 377 21.53 3.36 1.05
N ASN A 378 20.58 4.10 0.50
CA ASN A 378 20.40 4.36 -0.94
C ASN A 378 20.55 3.08 -1.79
N ARG A 379 19.94 1.99 -1.33
CA ARG A 379 20.01 0.69 -2.01
C ARG A 379 19.04 0.66 -3.18
N GLY A 380 19.40 -0.06 -4.24
CA GLY A 380 18.49 -0.30 -5.36
C GLY A 380 17.35 -1.24 -4.94
N ILE A 381 16.13 -0.88 -5.34
CA ILE A 381 14.98 -1.77 -5.33
C ILE A 381 15.10 -2.66 -6.57
N VAL A 382 15.14 -3.97 -6.37
CA VAL A 382 15.48 -4.95 -7.41
C VAL A 382 14.33 -5.93 -7.57
N PHE A 383 13.92 -6.15 -8.80
CA PHE A 383 12.94 -7.17 -9.18
C PHE A 383 13.63 -8.24 -10.00
N LYS A 384 13.36 -9.51 -9.64
CA LYS A 384 13.92 -10.66 -10.32
C LYS A 384 12.83 -11.63 -10.70
N GLN A 385 12.95 -12.24 -11.88
CA GLN A 385 12.05 -13.27 -12.36
C GLN A 385 12.73 -14.62 -12.24
N GLU A 386 12.02 -15.59 -11.68
CA GLU A 386 12.44 -16.98 -11.66
C GLU A 386 12.33 -17.60 -13.06
N VAL A 387 13.35 -18.36 -13.45
CA VAL A 387 13.35 -19.21 -14.66
C VAL A 387 12.91 -20.61 -14.23
N PRO A 388 11.67 -21.05 -14.51
CA PRO A 388 11.11 -22.27 -13.89
C PRO A 388 11.90 -23.56 -14.19
N LYS A 389 12.62 -23.61 -15.33
CA LYS A 389 13.38 -24.79 -15.73
C LYS A 389 14.74 -24.96 -15.01
N THR A 390 15.36 -23.86 -14.63
CA THR A 390 16.70 -23.85 -14.03
C THR A 390 16.65 -23.43 -12.56
N GLY A 391 15.58 -22.77 -12.10
CA GLY A 391 15.48 -22.13 -10.78
C GLY A 391 16.36 -20.90 -10.62
N GLU A 392 16.97 -20.43 -11.71
CA GLU A 392 17.78 -19.21 -11.71
C GLU A 392 16.90 -17.97 -11.69
N TYR A 393 17.45 -16.85 -11.18
CA TYR A 393 16.78 -15.57 -11.14
C TYR A 393 17.43 -14.57 -12.09
N ILE A 394 16.64 -14.01 -13.00
CA ILE A 394 17.06 -12.94 -13.93
C ILE A 394 16.54 -11.61 -13.38
N GLU A 395 17.43 -10.60 -13.31
CA GLU A 395 17.03 -9.24 -12.95
C GLU A 395 16.21 -8.62 -14.10
N VAL A 396 14.97 -8.21 -13.80
CA VAL A 396 14.04 -7.67 -14.79
C VAL A 396 13.84 -6.16 -14.62
N GLU A 397 14.04 -5.64 -13.41
CA GLU A 397 13.93 -4.22 -13.14
C GLU A 397 14.79 -3.84 -11.93
N ARG A 398 15.39 -2.65 -11.98
CA ARG A 398 16.11 -2.03 -10.87
C ARG A 398 15.98 -0.52 -10.93
N PHE A 399 15.65 0.08 -9.79
CA PHE A 399 15.71 1.54 -9.65
C PHE A 399 16.15 1.93 -8.23
N LYS A 400 16.46 3.22 -8.04
CA LYS A 400 16.78 3.83 -6.74
C LYS A 400 15.86 5.01 -6.51
N GLU A 401 15.36 5.16 -5.29
CA GLU A 401 14.57 6.33 -4.89
C GLU A 401 15.48 7.52 -4.54
N GLY A 402 16.71 7.23 -4.14
CA GLY A 402 17.68 8.23 -3.73
C GLY A 402 17.57 8.59 -2.25
N THR A 403 18.63 9.23 -1.73
CA THR A 403 18.62 9.80 -0.37
C THR A 403 17.99 11.18 -0.43
N SER A 404 17.00 11.46 0.42
CA SER A 404 16.36 12.76 0.53
C SER A 404 16.68 13.45 1.85
N PHE A 405 16.72 14.80 1.81
CA PHE A 405 17.00 15.65 2.97
C PHE A 405 15.83 16.63 3.17
N GLU A 406 15.40 16.77 4.42
CA GLU A 406 14.41 17.77 4.82
C GLU A 406 14.96 18.59 5.99
N VAL A 407 14.84 19.92 5.89
CA VAL A 407 15.16 20.86 6.97
C VAL A 407 13.91 21.65 7.31
N GLY A 408 13.56 21.71 8.56
CA GLY A 408 12.40 22.45 9.06
C GLY A 408 12.76 23.33 10.25
N VAL A 409 12.10 24.46 10.32
CA VAL A 409 12.15 25.39 11.45
C VAL A 409 10.71 25.65 11.89
N SER A 410 10.45 25.59 13.19
CA SER A 410 9.13 25.86 13.75
C SER A 410 9.21 26.93 14.82
N TYR A 411 8.27 27.86 14.78
CA TYR A 411 8.05 28.87 15.81
C TYR A 411 6.62 28.77 16.32
N ASN A 412 6.47 28.60 17.62
CA ASN A 412 5.18 28.55 18.32
C ASN A 412 4.98 29.84 19.11
N PHE A 413 3.85 30.49 18.96
CA PHE A 413 3.49 31.73 19.64
C PHE A 413 3.10 31.49 21.09
#